data_0a14904349bcb76cac06a008d97a914b
#
_entry.id   0a14904349bcb76cac06a008d97a914b
#
_cell.length_a   1.000
_cell.length_b   1.000
_cell.length_c   1.000
_cell.angle_alpha   90.00
_cell.angle_beta   90.00
_cell.angle_gamma   90.00
#
_symmetry.space_group_name_H-M   'P 1'
#
loop_
_entity.id
_entity.type
_entity.pdbx_description
1 polymer ?
#
loop_
_entity_poly.entity_id
_entity_poly.type
_entity_poly.pdbx_seq_one_letter_code
_entity_poly.pdbx_strand_id
1 'polypeptide(L)'
;MEAVLAIGDIIVGVDISFSKVSLVIGKVDGSNQIQLIVASHKECDLESKSNSLGFDEDSLISILSEVVEEAERISKLKINSAYVSLQGNKLQILQKQATKII
;
A
#
# COMPACT_ATOMS: atom_id res chain seq x y z
N MET A 1 12.23 16.67 1.47
CA MET A 1 11.14 17.21 0.65
C MET A 1 9.82 17.01 1.34
N GLU A 2 9.06 18.03 1.44
CA GLU A 2 7.77 17.96 2.08
C GLU A 2 6.67 17.73 1.05
N ALA A 3 5.77 16.82 1.36
CA ALA A 3 4.59 16.63 0.56
C ALA A 3 3.53 17.63 1.02
N VAL A 4 3.03 18.43 0.12
CA VAL A 4 1.93 19.34 0.40
C VAL A 4 0.65 18.69 -0.06
N LEU A 5 -0.26 18.44 0.88
CA LEU A 5 -1.55 17.85 0.60
C LEU A 5 -2.59 18.94 0.43
N ALA A 6 -3.37 18.83 -0.61
CA ALA A 6 -4.45 19.76 -0.91
C ALA A 6 -5.80 19.07 -0.75
N ILE A 7 -6.83 19.87 -0.50
CA ILE A 7 -8.21 19.36 -0.42
C ILE A 7 -8.53 18.61 -1.70
N GLY A 8 -9.06 17.41 -1.55
CA GLY A 8 -9.39 16.55 -2.68
C GLY A 8 -8.29 15.59 -3.10
N ASP A 9 -7.08 15.73 -2.54
CA ASP A 9 -6.00 14.81 -2.84
C ASP A 9 -6.35 13.39 -2.37
N ILE A 10 -6.03 12.44 -3.20
CA ILE A 10 -6.20 11.02 -2.88
C ILE A 10 -4.90 10.49 -2.31
N ILE A 11 -4.99 9.84 -1.19
CA ILE A 11 -3.84 9.24 -0.52
C ILE A 11 -4.07 7.74 -0.45
N VAL A 12 -3.05 6.97 -0.83
CA VAL A 12 -3.10 5.52 -0.73
C VAL A 12 -2.02 5.06 0.22
N GLY A 13 -2.39 4.26 1.20
CA GLY A 13 -1.47 3.67 2.14
C GLY A 13 -1.53 2.15 2.06
N VAL A 14 -0.38 1.51 2.06
CA VAL A 14 -0.27 0.05 2.05
C VAL A 14 0.56 -0.37 3.24
N ASP A 15 0.05 -1.31 3.99
CA ASP A 15 0.76 -1.90 5.13
C ASP A 15 1.02 -3.36 4.84
N ILE A 16 2.28 -3.75 4.87
CA ILE A 16 2.72 -5.10 4.55
C ILE A 16 3.29 -5.77 5.79
N SER A 17 2.73 -6.89 6.16
CA SER A 17 3.28 -7.76 7.19
C SER A 17 3.43 -9.17 6.61
N PHE A 18 4.05 -10.08 7.36
CA PHE A 18 4.21 -11.46 6.88
C PHE A 18 2.88 -12.18 6.72
N SER A 19 1.86 -11.77 7.43
CA SER A 19 0.58 -12.47 7.45
C SER A 19 -0.55 -11.72 6.76
N LYS A 20 -0.33 -10.47 6.36
CA LYS A 20 -1.42 -9.66 5.79
C LYS A 20 -0.88 -8.48 5.01
N VAL A 21 -1.57 -8.16 3.92
CA VAL A 21 -1.37 -6.91 3.19
C VAL A 21 -2.67 -6.12 3.27
N SER A 22 -2.58 -4.88 3.72
CA SER A 22 -3.73 -3.98 3.85
C SER A 22 -3.51 -2.75 3.00
N LEU A 23 -4.59 -2.25 2.39
CA LEU A 23 -4.54 -1.03 1.59
C LEU A 23 -5.72 -0.15 1.98
N VAL A 24 -5.44 1.13 2.18
CA VAL A 24 -6.48 2.12 2.44
C VAL A 24 -6.37 3.25 1.43
N ILE A 25 -7.52 3.76 1.00
CA ILE A 25 -7.60 4.95 0.17
C ILE A 25 -8.34 6.00 0.97
N GLY A 26 -7.74 7.17 1.08
CA GLY A 26 -8.33 8.30 1.76
C GLY A 26 -8.33 9.53 0.87
N LYS A 27 -9.13 10.51 1.26
CA LYS A 27 -9.25 11.78 0.57
C LYS A 27 -9.10 12.91 1.57
N VAL A 28 -8.30 13.91 1.24
CA VAL A 28 -8.13 15.06 2.10
C VAL A 28 -9.38 15.94 2.01
N ASP A 29 -10.02 16.20 3.15
CA ASP A 29 -11.24 17.01 3.19
C ASP A 29 -10.94 18.45 3.59
N GLY A 30 -11.99 19.28 3.63
CA GLY A 30 -11.87 20.71 3.92
C GLY A 30 -11.46 21.05 5.35
N SER A 31 -11.48 20.09 6.28
CA SER A 31 -11.05 20.30 7.65
C SER A 31 -9.64 19.79 7.91
N ASN A 32 -8.88 19.54 6.85
CA ASN A 32 -7.51 19.05 6.93
C ASN A 32 -7.43 17.66 7.55
N GLN A 33 -8.47 16.88 7.38
CA GLN A 33 -8.54 15.50 7.81
C GLN A 33 -8.60 14.59 6.58
N ILE A 34 -8.34 13.31 6.81
CA ILE A 34 -8.41 12.31 5.74
C ILE A 34 -9.69 11.51 5.92
N GLN A 35 -10.53 11.54 4.91
CA GLN A 35 -11.74 10.76 4.88
C GLN A 35 -11.45 9.41 4.23
N LEU A 36 -11.76 8.33 4.93
CA LEU A 36 -11.56 6.99 4.39
C LEU A 36 -12.57 6.72 3.27
N ILE A 37 -12.05 6.29 2.13
CA ILE A 37 -12.90 5.92 0.98
C ILE A 37 -13.04 4.40 0.90
N VAL A 38 -11.91 3.68 0.95
CA VAL A 38 -11.88 2.23 0.80
C VAL A 38 -10.81 1.66 1.71
N ALA A 39 -11.11 0.51 2.30
CA ALA A 39 -10.12 -0.31 2.96
C ALA A 39 -10.23 -1.72 2.39
N SER A 40 -9.11 -2.28 2.01
CA SER A 40 -9.03 -3.62 1.44
C SER A 40 -7.87 -4.35 2.09
N HIS A 41 -8.02 -5.64 2.32
CA HIS A 41 -6.91 -6.41 2.87
C HIS A 41 -7.00 -7.86 2.42
N LYS A 42 -5.88 -8.56 2.50
CA LYS A 42 -5.82 -9.98 2.24
C LYS A 42 -4.84 -10.64 3.20
N GLU A 43 -5.28 -11.70 3.84
CA GLU A 43 -4.43 -12.52 4.66
C GLU A 43 -3.59 -13.43 3.77
N CYS A 44 -2.36 -13.67 4.18
CA CYS A 44 -1.41 -14.41 3.35
C CYS A 44 -0.28 -14.94 4.21
N ASP A 45 0.63 -15.67 3.57
CA ASP A 45 1.87 -16.11 4.17
C ASP A 45 2.99 -15.65 3.25
N LEU A 46 3.67 -14.58 3.66
CA LEU A 46 4.73 -13.97 2.87
C LEU A 46 6.12 -14.28 3.40
N GLU A 47 6.23 -15.13 4.41
CA GLU A 47 7.52 -15.44 4.98
C GLU A 47 8.38 -16.23 4.00
N SER A 48 9.62 -15.80 3.82
CA SER A 48 10.60 -16.50 3.02
C SER A 48 11.90 -16.61 3.79
N LYS A 49 12.53 -17.77 3.71
CA LYS A 49 13.84 -18.00 4.33
C LYS A 49 14.99 -17.86 3.34
N SER A 50 14.67 -17.60 2.08
CA SER A 50 15.67 -17.63 1.01
C SER A 50 16.22 -16.27 0.64
N ASN A 51 15.72 -15.18 1.19
CA ASN A 51 16.24 -13.85 0.89
C ASN A 51 16.41 -13.02 2.15
N SER A 52 17.17 -11.94 2.04
CA SER A 52 17.52 -11.09 3.17
C SER A 52 16.36 -10.25 3.69
N LEU A 53 15.31 -10.07 2.90
CA LEU A 53 14.13 -9.32 3.32
C LEU A 53 13.17 -10.17 4.14
N GLY A 54 13.26 -11.50 4.02
CA GLY A 54 12.36 -12.41 4.70
C GLY A 54 11.01 -12.56 4.02
N PHE A 55 10.78 -11.88 2.89
CA PHE A 55 9.54 -11.97 2.14
C PHE A 55 9.71 -12.78 0.87
N ASP A 56 8.69 -13.55 0.54
CA ASP A 56 8.58 -14.21 -0.76
C ASP A 56 8.12 -13.16 -1.76
N GLU A 57 9.02 -12.73 -2.64
CA GLU A 57 8.75 -11.64 -3.56
C GLU A 57 7.61 -11.94 -4.53
N ASP A 58 7.58 -13.15 -5.08
CA ASP A 58 6.52 -13.50 -6.04
C ASP A 58 5.15 -13.48 -5.39
N SER A 59 5.07 -14.02 -4.18
CA SER A 59 3.82 -13.99 -3.41
C SER A 59 3.42 -12.57 -3.06
N LEU A 60 4.37 -11.75 -2.66
CA LEU A 60 4.10 -10.36 -2.33
C LEU A 60 3.54 -9.59 -3.51
N ILE A 61 4.15 -9.73 -4.68
CA ILE A 61 3.68 -9.06 -5.89
C ILE A 61 2.27 -9.52 -6.25
N SER A 62 2.02 -10.81 -6.17
CA SER A 62 0.70 -11.37 -6.47
C SER A 62 -0.37 -10.82 -5.53
N ILE A 63 -0.09 -10.82 -4.23
CA ILE A 63 -1.05 -10.32 -3.22
C ILE A 63 -1.27 -8.82 -3.35
N LEU A 64 -0.21 -8.05 -3.58
CA LEU A 64 -0.34 -6.62 -3.80
C LEU A 64 -1.22 -6.32 -5.01
N SER A 65 -1.00 -7.05 -6.10
CA SER A 65 -1.83 -6.87 -7.30
C SER A 65 -3.30 -7.12 -7.01
N GLU A 66 -3.61 -8.18 -6.27
CA GLU A 66 -5.00 -8.48 -5.90
C GLU A 66 -5.62 -7.38 -5.04
N VAL A 67 -4.88 -6.91 -4.03
CA VAL A 67 -5.38 -5.88 -3.12
C VAL A 67 -5.58 -4.56 -3.84
N VAL A 68 -4.65 -4.19 -4.71
CA VAL A 68 -4.74 -2.97 -5.52
C VAL A 68 -5.92 -3.04 -6.49
N GLU A 69 -6.06 -4.15 -7.20
CA GLU A 69 -7.15 -4.31 -8.15
C GLU A 69 -8.51 -4.24 -7.46
N GLU A 70 -8.64 -4.86 -6.30
CA GLU A 70 -9.88 -4.79 -5.55
C GLU A 70 -10.19 -3.37 -5.11
N ALA A 71 -9.19 -2.66 -4.59
CA ALA A 71 -9.37 -1.28 -4.15
C ALA A 71 -9.75 -0.36 -5.32
N GLU A 72 -9.12 -0.55 -6.48
CA GLU A 72 -9.46 0.22 -7.68
C GLU A 72 -10.88 -0.08 -8.16
N ARG A 73 -11.26 -1.33 -8.10
CA ARG A 73 -12.61 -1.74 -8.53
C ARG A 73 -13.68 -1.13 -7.64
N ILE A 74 -13.46 -1.14 -6.33
CA ILE A 74 -14.45 -0.63 -5.38
C ILE A 74 -14.51 0.90 -5.41
N SER A 75 -13.35 1.55 -5.44
CA SER A 75 -13.27 3.01 -5.37
C SER A 75 -13.52 3.70 -6.70
N LYS A 76 -13.36 2.98 -7.81
CA LYS A 76 -13.36 3.55 -9.17
C LYS A 76 -12.21 4.52 -9.41
N LEU A 77 -11.16 4.44 -8.60
CA LEU A 77 -9.99 5.28 -8.72
C LEU A 77 -8.81 4.46 -9.23
N LYS A 78 -7.93 5.10 -9.98
CA LYS A 78 -6.68 4.50 -10.42
C LYS A 78 -5.60 4.80 -9.41
N ILE A 79 -4.90 3.76 -8.96
CA ILE A 79 -3.81 3.91 -8.00
C ILE A 79 -2.51 4.02 -8.77
N ASN A 80 -1.85 5.16 -8.68
CA ASN A 80 -0.58 5.42 -9.35
C ASN A 80 0.61 5.39 -8.41
N SER A 81 0.40 5.66 -7.15
CA SER A 81 1.44 5.65 -6.14
C SER A 81 0.84 5.41 -4.77
N ALA A 82 1.66 4.98 -3.84
CA ALA A 82 1.21 4.70 -2.47
C ALA A 82 2.34 4.91 -1.49
N TYR A 83 1.97 5.24 -0.27
CA TYR A 83 2.88 5.18 0.87
C TYR A 83 2.87 3.75 1.39
N VAL A 84 4.04 3.13 1.49
CA VAL A 84 4.15 1.73 1.88
C VAL A 84 4.85 1.62 3.22
N SER A 85 4.24 0.88 4.14
CA SER A 85 4.82 0.52 5.42
C SER A 85 5.09 -0.98 5.42
N LEU A 86 6.28 -1.35 5.84
CA LEU A 86 6.68 -2.74 5.93
C LEU A 86 7.06 -3.06 7.37
N GLN A 87 6.58 -4.17 7.87
CA GLN A 87 6.96 -4.64 9.19
C GLN A 87 8.46 -4.91 9.24
N GLY A 88 9.16 -4.29 10.18
CA GLY A 88 10.60 -4.44 10.34
C GLY A 88 11.37 -3.24 9.81
N ASN A 89 12.61 -3.46 9.41
CA ASN A 89 13.58 -2.40 9.13
C ASN A 89 13.78 -2.08 7.66
N LYS A 90 12.91 -2.54 6.79
CA LYS A 90 13.13 -2.46 5.35
C LYS A 90 12.26 -1.44 4.64
N LEU A 91 11.66 -0.55 5.41
CA LEU A 91 10.70 0.42 4.89
C LEU A 91 11.24 1.26 3.73
N GLN A 92 12.46 1.80 3.88
CA GLN A 92 13.02 2.70 2.87
C GLN A 92 13.24 2.01 1.53
N ILE A 93 13.66 0.75 1.57
CA ILE A 93 13.92 -0.01 0.35
C ILE A 93 12.62 -0.24 -0.41
N LEU A 94 11.57 -0.59 0.30
CA LEU A 94 10.28 -0.87 -0.31
C LEU A 94 9.59 0.39 -0.83
N GLN A 95 9.82 1.54 -0.23
CA GLN A 95 9.25 2.79 -0.73
C GLN A 95 9.68 3.09 -2.16
N LYS A 96 10.94 2.82 -2.48
CA LYS A 96 11.42 3.01 -3.85
C LYS A 96 10.78 2.03 -4.81
N GLN A 97 10.56 0.81 -4.38
CA GLN A 97 9.96 -0.21 -5.22
C GLN A 97 8.47 0.02 -5.41
N ALA A 98 7.79 0.52 -4.40
CA ALA A 98 6.36 0.77 -4.48
C ALA A 98 6.01 1.75 -5.58
N THR A 99 6.84 2.77 -5.80
CA THR A 99 6.60 3.74 -6.87
C THR A 99 6.74 3.13 -8.26
N LYS A 100 7.38 1.99 -8.38
CA LYS A 100 7.52 1.28 -9.66
C LYS A 100 6.46 0.21 -9.83
N ILE A 101 6.02 -0.38 -8.75
CA ILE A 101 5.04 -1.47 -8.78
C ILE A 101 3.64 -0.92 -9.02
N ILE A 102 3.34 0.16 -8.39
CA ILE A 102 2.02 0.77 -8.44
C ILE A 102 1.98 1.87 -9.51
#